data_b19b26b5019d6bd0d7645c78b5cada66
#
_entry.id   b19b26b5019d6bd0d7645c78b5cada66
#
_cell.length_a   1.000
_cell.length_b   1.000
_cell.length_c   1.000
_cell.angle_alpha   90.00
_cell.angle_beta   90.00
_cell.angle_gamma   90.00
#
_symmetry.space_group_name_H-M   'P 1'
#
loop_
_entity.id
_entity.type
_entity.pdbx_description
1 polymer ?
#
loop_
_entity_poly.entity_id
_entity_poly.type
_entity_poly.pdbx_seq_one_letter_code
_entity_poly.pdbx_strand_id
1 'polypeptide(L)'
;MTRHPSRPTPQTIPRSDAAARGLEEPAIETVLFDTHKWVGFVAVVANGIAGIVCLVAWRVVRWRGRWVWILTIVAEVLFLFDVVVGTALVAAYKFKPPGIHMFYGFLVFITVGLAFQYRESMRGRTELLYGLVGLFLMGLGIRAVFQVV
;
A
#
# COMPACT_ATOMS: atom_id res chain seq x y z
N MET A 1 58.42 -30.07 6.49
CA MET A 1 57.99 -29.21 5.35
C MET A 1 56.51 -28.96 5.49
N THR A 2 56.11 -27.93 6.20
CA THR A 2 54.71 -27.54 6.45
C THR A 2 54.27 -26.54 5.40
N ARG A 3 53.36 -26.93 4.49
CA ARG A 3 52.74 -26.01 3.51
C ARG A 3 51.78 -25.05 4.22
N HIS A 4 52.11 -23.78 4.17
CA HIS A 4 51.25 -22.70 4.63
C HIS A 4 50.07 -22.54 3.66
N PRO A 5 48.78 -22.57 4.11
CA PRO A 5 47.66 -22.33 3.24
C PRO A 5 47.67 -20.87 2.78
N SER A 6 47.69 -20.63 1.45
CA SER A 6 47.60 -19.31 0.85
C SER A 6 46.26 -18.65 1.20
N ARG A 7 46.32 -17.45 1.81
CA ARG A 7 45.10 -16.61 2.02
C ARG A 7 44.43 -16.29 0.71
N PRO A 8 43.12 -16.41 0.62
CA PRO A 8 42.39 -15.96 -0.57
C PRO A 8 42.59 -14.43 -0.72
N THR A 9 42.98 -14.02 -1.93
CA THR A 9 43.11 -12.61 -2.31
C THR A 9 41.75 -11.92 -2.19
N PRO A 10 41.62 -10.74 -1.56
CA PRO A 10 40.41 -9.96 -1.55
C PRO A 10 40.01 -9.63 -2.99
N GLN A 11 38.82 -10.05 -3.40
CA GLN A 11 38.25 -9.65 -4.70
C GLN A 11 37.95 -8.15 -4.63
N THR A 12 38.78 -7.35 -5.29
CA THR A 12 38.53 -5.93 -5.49
C THR A 12 37.35 -5.76 -6.45
N ILE A 13 36.19 -5.40 -5.93
CA ILE A 13 35.06 -4.98 -6.75
C ILE A 13 35.51 -3.74 -7.55
N PRO A 14 35.30 -3.72 -8.89
CA PRO A 14 35.65 -2.57 -9.71
C PRO A 14 35.03 -1.29 -9.17
N ARG A 15 35.82 -0.23 -9.04
CA ARG A 15 35.41 1.05 -8.44
C ARG A 15 34.24 1.72 -9.19
N SER A 16 34.09 1.41 -10.49
CA SER A 16 32.97 1.83 -11.34
C SER A 16 31.62 1.27 -10.87
N ASP A 17 31.58 -0.01 -10.47
CA ASP A 17 30.33 -0.69 -10.10
C ASP A 17 29.87 -0.28 -8.69
N ALA A 18 30.81 0.11 -7.83
CA ALA A 18 30.49 0.65 -6.50
C ALA A 18 29.93 2.08 -6.60
N ALA A 19 30.49 2.90 -7.50
CA ALA A 19 30.00 4.26 -7.74
C ALA A 19 28.63 4.26 -8.43
N ALA A 20 28.39 3.38 -9.41
CA ALA A 20 27.08 3.24 -10.08
C ALA A 20 25.99 2.82 -9.08
N ARG A 21 26.25 1.80 -8.24
CA ARG A 21 25.31 1.37 -7.19
C ARG A 21 25.01 2.46 -6.16
N GLY A 22 26.02 3.25 -5.78
CA GLY A 22 25.85 4.35 -4.83
C GLY A 22 25.03 5.54 -5.39
N LEU A 23 24.89 5.65 -6.71
CA LEU A 23 24.05 6.65 -7.36
C LEU A 23 22.61 6.14 -7.65
N GLU A 24 22.45 4.83 -7.87
CA GLU A 24 21.14 4.22 -8.17
C GLU A 24 20.26 4.05 -6.91
N GLU A 25 20.86 3.74 -5.77
CA GLU A 25 20.13 3.48 -4.52
C GLU A 25 19.31 4.69 -4.04
N PRO A 26 19.86 5.94 -3.96
CA PRO A 26 19.08 7.10 -3.58
C PRO A 26 18.02 7.50 -4.64
N ALA A 27 18.25 7.20 -5.93
CA ALA A 27 17.27 7.44 -6.97
C ALA A 27 16.04 6.53 -6.84
N ILE A 28 16.25 5.24 -6.55
CA ILE A 28 15.17 4.28 -6.34
C ILE A 28 14.37 4.61 -5.07
N GLU A 29 15.03 5.00 -3.98
CA GLU A 29 14.37 5.43 -2.75
C GLU A 29 13.44 6.62 -3.00
N THR A 30 13.90 7.64 -3.73
CA THR A 30 13.12 8.82 -4.08
C THR A 30 11.90 8.44 -4.93
N VAL A 31 12.07 7.58 -5.94
CA VAL A 31 10.98 7.12 -6.80
C VAL A 31 9.93 6.34 -5.99
N LEU A 32 10.35 5.47 -5.08
CA LEU A 32 9.42 4.71 -4.22
C LEU A 32 8.68 5.63 -3.25
N PHE A 33 9.35 6.62 -2.68
CA PHE A 33 8.73 7.60 -1.79
C PHE A 33 7.67 8.43 -2.51
N ASP A 34 7.99 8.96 -3.69
CA ASP A 34 7.03 9.70 -4.51
C ASP A 34 5.88 8.82 -4.97
N THR A 35 6.16 7.56 -5.34
CA THR A 35 5.13 6.59 -5.70
C THR A 35 4.18 6.35 -4.53
N HIS A 36 4.68 6.07 -3.33
CA HIS A 36 3.88 5.88 -2.13
C HIS A 36 3.00 7.11 -1.85
N LYS A 37 3.56 8.30 -1.93
CA LYS A 37 2.82 9.56 -1.71
C LYS A 37 1.65 9.74 -2.67
N TRP A 38 1.90 9.57 -3.98
CA TRP A 38 0.88 9.77 -5.01
C TRP A 38 -0.14 8.65 -5.08
N VAL A 39 0.30 7.41 -4.99
CA VAL A 39 -0.59 6.24 -4.96
C VAL A 39 -1.46 6.27 -3.73
N GLY A 40 -0.90 6.60 -2.56
CA GLY A 40 -1.66 6.75 -1.32
C GLY A 40 -2.76 7.80 -1.43
N PHE A 41 -2.46 8.98 -1.99
CA PHE A 41 -3.47 10.01 -2.21
C PHE A 41 -4.58 9.54 -3.16
N VAL A 42 -4.22 8.93 -4.29
CA VAL A 42 -5.19 8.38 -5.26
C VAL A 42 -6.01 7.26 -4.63
N ALA A 43 -5.40 6.38 -3.83
CA ALA A 43 -6.08 5.29 -3.14
C ALA A 43 -7.12 5.81 -2.14
N VAL A 44 -6.80 6.86 -1.38
CA VAL A 44 -7.74 7.52 -0.45
C VAL A 44 -8.96 8.05 -1.18
N VAL A 45 -8.75 8.79 -2.26
CA VAL A 45 -9.85 9.36 -3.07
C VAL A 45 -10.66 8.25 -3.74
N ALA A 46 -10.00 7.25 -4.32
CA ALA A 46 -10.66 6.13 -4.99
C ALA A 46 -11.56 5.33 -4.03
N ASN A 47 -11.08 5.05 -2.81
CA ASN A 47 -11.88 4.36 -1.78
C ASN A 47 -13.07 5.20 -1.32
N GLY A 48 -12.92 6.52 -1.18
CA GLY A 48 -14.04 7.42 -0.90
C GLY A 48 -15.12 7.38 -1.98
N ILE A 49 -14.72 7.48 -3.25
CA ILE A 49 -15.63 7.39 -4.40
C ILE A 49 -16.30 6.01 -4.45
N ALA A 50 -15.54 4.93 -4.34
CA ALA A 50 -16.07 3.57 -4.34
C ALA A 50 -17.06 3.36 -3.19
N GLY A 51 -16.74 3.87 -1.99
CA GLY A 51 -17.61 3.82 -0.83
C GLY A 51 -18.96 4.52 -1.06
N ILE A 52 -18.94 5.74 -1.58
CA ILE A 52 -20.15 6.49 -1.93
C ILE A 52 -20.96 5.76 -2.99
N VAL A 53 -20.30 5.30 -4.06
CA VAL A 53 -20.96 4.55 -5.15
C VAL A 53 -21.62 3.27 -4.64
N CYS A 54 -20.96 2.51 -3.76
CA CYS A 54 -21.54 1.33 -3.13
C CYS A 54 -22.76 1.67 -2.28
N LEU A 55 -22.74 2.73 -1.48
CA LEU A 55 -23.89 3.17 -0.68
C LEU A 55 -25.08 3.61 -1.55
N VAL A 56 -24.81 4.31 -2.66
CA VAL A 56 -25.83 4.67 -3.63
C VAL A 56 -26.41 3.40 -4.29
N ALA A 57 -25.57 2.47 -4.72
CA ALA A 57 -26.01 1.21 -5.32
C ALA A 57 -26.82 0.34 -4.34
N TRP A 58 -26.49 0.40 -3.04
CA TRP A 58 -27.30 -0.26 -2.01
C TRP A 58 -28.72 0.31 -1.94
N ARG A 59 -28.89 1.63 -2.07
CA ARG A 59 -30.20 2.29 -2.04
C ARG A 59 -30.92 2.24 -3.38
N VAL A 60 -30.19 2.38 -4.47
CA VAL A 60 -30.72 2.48 -5.82
C VAL A 60 -30.34 1.21 -6.59
N VAL A 61 -31.22 0.20 -6.59
CA VAL A 61 -30.98 -1.12 -7.20
C VAL A 61 -30.53 -1.02 -8.67
N ARG A 62 -31.00 0.00 -9.39
CA ARG A 62 -30.64 0.26 -10.80
C ARG A 62 -29.12 0.50 -10.99
N TRP A 63 -28.39 0.92 -9.93
CA TRP A 63 -26.95 1.16 -9.98
C TRP A 63 -26.13 -0.08 -9.65
N ARG A 64 -26.77 -1.17 -9.21
CA ARG A 64 -26.08 -2.44 -8.92
C ARG A 64 -25.59 -3.05 -10.23
N GLY A 65 -24.29 -3.30 -10.33
CA GLY A 65 -23.68 -3.87 -11.53
C GLY A 65 -22.23 -4.27 -11.31
N ARG A 66 -21.67 -4.99 -12.29
CA ARG A 66 -20.27 -5.42 -12.25
C ARG A 66 -19.27 -4.26 -12.10
N TRP A 67 -19.62 -3.10 -12.63
CA TRP A 67 -18.78 -1.91 -12.58
C TRP A 67 -18.56 -1.42 -11.14
N VAL A 68 -19.54 -1.52 -10.25
CA VAL A 68 -19.42 -1.18 -8.83
C VAL A 68 -18.37 -2.06 -8.17
N TRP A 69 -18.40 -3.36 -8.47
CA TRP A 69 -17.42 -4.33 -7.96
C TRP A 69 -16.03 -4.08 -8.50
N ILE A 70 -15.90 -3.81 -9.79
CA ILE A 70 -14.61 -3.49 -10.40
C ILE A 70 -14.01 -2.25 -9.74
N LEU A 71 -14.82 -1.19 -9.59
CA LEU A 71 -14.37 0.05 -8.93
C LEU A 71 -13.89 -0.21 -7.50
N THR A 72 -14.66 -0.97 -6.72
CA THR A 72 -14.32 -1.31 -5.33
C THR A 72 -13.04 -2.12 -5.26
N ILE A 73 -12.92 -3.19 -6.04
CA ILE A 73 -11.72 -4.03 -6.06
C ILE A 73 -10.48 -3.22 -6.46
N VAL A 74 -10.60 -2.39 -7.50
CA VAL A 74 -9.48 -1.55 -7.95
C VAL A 74 -9.05 -0.58 -6.86
N ALA A 75 -10.00 0.06 -6.16
CA ALA A 75 -9.71 1.00 -5.08
C ALA A 75 -9.01 0.30 -3.89
N GLU A 76 -9.49 -0.89 -3.48
CA GLU A 76 -8.89 -1.66 -2.39
C GLU A 76 -7.51 -2.20 -2.75
N VAL A 77 -7.34 -2.75 -3.96
CA VAL A 77 -6.03 -3.24 -4.46
C VAL A 77 -5.02 -2.11 -4.54
N LEU A 78 -5.44 -0.92 -4.99
CA LEU A 78 -4.56 0.25 -5.03
C LEU A 78 -4.08 0.64 -3.64
N PHE A 79 -4.97 0.58 -2.64
CA PHE A 79 -4.61 0.88 -1.25
C PHE A 79 -3.67 -0.18 -0.65
N LEU A 80 -3.94 -1.48 -0.91
CA LEU A 80 -3.04 -2.56 -0.48
C LEU A 80 -1.67 -2.44 -1.15
N PHE A 81 -1.62 -2.09 -2.42
CA PHE A 81 -0.36 -1.84 -3.13
C PHE A 81 0.42 -0.70 -2.46
N ASP A 82 -0.24 0.39 -2.11
CA ASP A 82 0.37 1.51 -1.39
C ASP A 82 0.98 1.08 -0.04
N VAL A 83 0.26 0.26 0.73
CA VAL A 83 0.77 -0.32 1.99
C VAL A 83 2.01 -1.18 1.76
N VAL A 84 2.06 -1.96 0.66
CA VAL A 84 3.23 -2.77 0.30
C VAL A 84 4.42 -1.88 -0.04
N VAL A 85 4.22 -0.83 -0.83
CA VAL A 85 5.30 0.14 -1.18
C VAL A 85 5.81 0.83 0.08
N GLY A 86 4.93 1.30 0.97
CA GLY A 86 5.30 1.90 2.25
C GLY A 86 6.08 0.94 3.16
N THR A 87 5.69 -0.34 3.19
CA THR A 87 6.40 -1.37 3.94
C THR A 87 7.80 -1.64 3.36
N ALA A 88 7.92 -1.65 2.03
CA ALA A 88 9.20 -1.81 1.35
C ALA A 88 10.17 -0.66 1.65
N LEU A 89 9.67 0.60 1.71
CA LEU A 89 10.48 1.76 2.12
C LEU A 89 11.05 1.59 3.53
N VAL A 90 10.25 1.11 4.48
CA VAL A 90 10.71 0.86 5.85
C VAL A 90 11.72 -0.30 5.92
N ALA A 91 11.42 -1.40 5.24
CA ALA A 91 12.22 -2.63 5.34
C ALA A 91 13.55 -2.55 4.58
N ALA A 92 13.54 -2.04 3.34
CA ALA A 92 14.71 -2.02 2.46
C ALA A 92 15.57 -0.76 2.67
N TYR A 93 14.94 0.40 2.80
CA TYR A 93 15.63 1.70 2.86
C TYR A 93 15.73 2.27 4.27
N LYS A 94 15.26 1.52 5.30
CA LYS A 94 15.29 1.92 6.72
C LYS A 94 14.62 3.27 6.98
N PHE A 95 13.67 3.66 6.12
CA PHE A 95 12.87 4.86 6.32
C PHE A 95 12.12 4.76 7.66
N LYS A 96 12.11 5.86 8.41
CA LYS A 96 11.51 5.89 9.76
C LYS A 96 10.28 6.79 9.78
N PRO A 97 9.11 6.32 9.31
CA PRO A 97 7.87 7.07 9.42
C PRO A 97 7.44 7.18 10.89
N PRO A 98 6.57 8.15 11.24
CA PRO A 98 5.92 8.16 12.55
C PRO A 98 5.21 6.82 12.82
N GLY A 99 5.35 6.29 14.04
CA GLY A 99 4.76 4.98 14.40
C GLY A 99 3.26 4.91 14.19
N ILE A 100 2.58 6.03 14.35
CA ILE A 100 1.13 6.15 14.14
C ILE A 100 0.74 6.04 12.65
N HIS A 101 1.60 6.48 11.74
CA HIS A 101 1.41 6.29 10.30
C HIS A 101 1.45 4.79 9.92
N MET A 102 2.42 4.05 10.45
CA MET A 102 2.51 2.60 10.26
C MET A 102 1.28 1.88 10.82
N PHE A 103 0.77 2.32 11.96
CA PHE A 103 -0.44 1.78 12.57
C PHE A 103 -1.66 1.93 11.65
N TYR A 104 -1.85 3.09 11.01
CA TYR A 104 -2.93 3.29 10.05
C TYR A 104 -2.79 2.42 8.81
N GLY A 105 -1.57 2.25 8.28
CA GLY A 105 -1.31 1.32 7.17
C GLY A 105 -1.68 -0.13 7.54
N PHE A 106 -1.34 -0.57 8.75
CA PHE A 106 -1.74 -1.88 9.26
C PHE A 106 -3.26 -2.01 9.40
N LEU A 107 -3.95 -0.97 9.90
CA LEU A 107 -5.42 -0.96 9.99
C LEU A 107 -6.09 -1.06 8.61
N VAL A 108 -5.55 -0.41 7.59
CA VAL A 108 -6.03 -0.54 6.20
C VAL A 108 -5.98 -2.01 5.77
N PHE A 109 -4.84 -2.67 5.95
CA PHE A 109 -4.66 -4.07 5.59
C PHE A 109 -5.67 -4.98 6.31
N ILE A 110 -5.83 -4.83 7.62
CA ILE A 110 -6.79 -5.61 8.43
C ILE A 110 -8.23 -5.33 7.98
N THR A 111 -8.58 -4.07 7.72
CA THR A 111 -9.94 -3.69 7.32
C THR A 111 -10.34 -4.32 6.00
N VAL A 112 -9.48 -4.29 4.98
CA VAL A 112 -9.74 -4.96 3.69
C VAL A 112 -9.87 -6.46 3.88
N GLY A 113 -8.99 -7.08 4.68
CA GLY A 113 -9.06 -8.51 4.99
C GLY A 113 -10.37 -8.89 5.68
N LEU A 114 -10.82 -8.10 6.65
CA LEU A 114 -12.10 -8.30 7.33
C LEU A 114 -13.29 -8.12 6.38
N ALA A 115 -13.28 -7.09 5.54
CA ALA A 115 -14.34 -6.89 4.55
C ALA A 115 -14.48 -8.08 3.61
N PHE A 116 -13.37 -8.61 3.14
CA PHE A 116 -13.34 -9.81 2.30
C PHE A 116 -13.87 -11.04 3.06
N GLN A 117 -13.48 -11.23 4.31
CA GLN A 117 -13.92 -12.34 5.15
C GLN A 117 -15.43 -12.31 5.43
N TYR A 118 -15.96 -11.11 5.73
CA TYR A 118 -17.39 -10.96 6.08
C TYR A 118 -18.33 -10.83 4.89
N ARG A 119 -17.83 -10.74 3.66
CA ARG A 119 -18.66 -10.57 2.46
C ARG A 119 -19.74 -11.65 2.30
N GLU A 120 -19.42 -12.89 2.66
CA GLU A 120 -20.35 -14.03 2.56
C GLU A 120 -21.48 -13.93 3.59
N SER A 121 -21.18 -13.50 4.81
CA SER A 121 -22.18 -13.30 5.87
C SER A 121 -23.11 -12.12 5.55
N MET A 122 -22.65 -11.18 4.72
CA MET A 122 -23.40 -9.99 4.32
C MET A 122 -24.07 -10.14 2.95
N ARG A 123 -24.34 -11.37 2.48
CA ARG A 123 -25.04 -11.62 1.22
C ARG A 123 -26.35 -10.85 1.18
N GLY A 124 -26.57 -10.09 0.09
CA GLY A 124 -27.71 -9.19 -0.09
C GLY A 124 -27.54 -7.79 0.49
N ARG A 125 -26.49 -7.54 1.29
CA ARG A 125 -26.10 -6.23 1.82
C ARG A 125 -24.62 -5.92 1.57
N THR A 126 -24.03 -6.57 0.59
CA THR A 126 -22.59 -6.48 0.29
C THR A 126 -22.21 -5.06 -0.14
N GLU A 127 -23.07 -4.36 -0.87
CA GLU A 127 -22.86 -2.96 -1.25
C GLU A 127 -22.85 -2.04 -0.02
N LEU A 128 -23.65 -2.33 1.01
CA LEU A 128 -23.61 -1.61 2.27
C LEU A 128 -22.27 -1.84 3.00
N LEU A 129 -21.82 -3.11 3.08
CA LEU A 129 -20.56 -3.46 3.70
C LEU A 129 -19.40 -2.69 3.04
N TYR A 130 -19.22 -2.85 1.74
CA TYR A 130 -18.13 -2.20 1.01
C TYR A 130 -18.27 -0.68 0.92
N GLY A 131 -19.50 -0.17 0.97
CA GLY A 131 -19.74 1.26 1.08
C GLY A 131 -19.20 1.85 2.38
N LEU A 132 -19.50 1.22 3.51
CA LEU A 132 -18.98 1.63 4.82
C LEU A 132 -17.48 1.42 4.93
N VAL A 133 -16.97 0.29 4.44
CA VAL A 133 -15.53 -0.01 4.41
C VAL A 133 -14.77 1.02 3.58
N GLY A 134 -15.23 1.36 2.37
CA GLY A 134 -14.56 2.35 1.52
C GLY A 134 -14.47 3.73 2.17
N LEU A 135 -15.53 4.20 2.83
CA LEU A 135 -15.50 5.45 3.57
C LEU A 135 -14.58 5.38 4.82
N PHE A 136 -14.56 4.25 5.50
CA PHE A 136 -13.67 4.03 6.62
C PHE A 136 -12.21 4.01 6.20
N LEU A 137 -11.88 3.31 5.09
CA LEU A 137 -10.53 3.30 4.48
C LEU A 137 -10.10 4.70 4.06
N MET A 138 -10.99 5.50 3.45
CA MET A 138 -10.72 6.90 3.15
C MET A 138 -10.37 7.67 4.43
N GLY A 139 -11.12 7.51 5.52
CA GLY A 139 -10.86 8.16 6.80
C GLY A 139 -9.51 7.77 7.40
N LEU A 140 -9.14 6.47 7.35
CA LEU A 140 -7.84 5.99 7.79
C LEU A 140 -6.71 6.59 6.97
N GLY A 141 -6.86 6.63 5.64
CA GLY A 141 -5.86 7.21 4.74
C GLY A 141 -5.69 8.71 4.96
N ILE A 142 -6.76 9.46 5.12
CA ILE A 142 -6.72 10.89 5.48
C ILE A 142 -5.92 11.08 6.77
N ARG A 143 -6.21 10.28 7.81
CA ARG A 143 -5.46 10.34 9.08
C ARG A 143 -3.99 9.99 8.90
N ALA A 144 -3.67 8.99 8.09
CA ALA A 144 -2.29 8.61 7.82
C ALA A 144 -1.51 9.75 7.14
N VAL A 145 -2.12 10.44 6.15
CA VAL A 145 -1.51 11.59 5.47
C VAL A 145 -1.24 12.74 6.43
N PHE A 146 -2.22 13.11 7.28
CA PHE A 146 -2.06 14.21 8.25
C PHE A 146 -1.00 13.95 9.34
N GLN A 147 -0.48 12.73 9.48
CA GLN A 147 0.60 12.45 10.43
C GLN A 147 2.00 12.67 9.83
N VAL A 148 2.10 12.88 8.53
CA VAL A 148 3.39 13.01 7.81
C VAL A 148 3.58 14.45 7.28
N VAL A 149 2.52 15.24 7.22
CA VAL A 149 2.51 16.65 6.85
C VAL A 149 2.67 17.51 8.09
#